data_e0bd584ad95049a347ff9076117a06ec
#
_entry.id   e0bd584ad95049a347ff9076117a06ec
#
_cell.length_a   1.000
_cell.length_b   1.000
_cell.length_c   1.000
_cell.angle_alpha   90.00
_cell.angle_beta   90.00
_cell.angle_gamma   90.00
#
_symmetry.space_group_name_H-M   'P 1'
#
loop_
_entity.id
_entity.type
_entity.pdbx_description
1 polymer ?
#
loop_
_entity_poly.entity_id
_entity_poly.type
_entity_poly.pdbx_seq_one_letter_code
_entity_poly.pdbx_strand_id
1 'polypeptide(L)'
;SVEGQGLTAVEKIVNANAVGVAPGTTLHSGSDVRVQVNIVGSQDTTGPMTAQELEAMAATVISPKVDGAYQSGCHTASVWDFKAAENTPKLMKFMHDFGLITGRDPKDQYHPMTDVIHKVLNDITVDDWAIIIGGDSHTRMSKGVAFGADSGTVALALATGEATMPVPESVQLTFTGGKPDHRDFGVDVHATQSQMLKQFGDNVFQGRVIEVHIGTLLADQAFTFTDWTAEMKAKASICISEDATLIESLEIAKHRIQIMIDKGMENDDLMLHRLIAHATPDTIGQVLTPGPSRHVLRVRAPQSACSPSEPARRVGRDSPL
;
A
#
# COMPACT_ATOMS: atom_id res chain seq x y z
N SER A 1 -28.08 5.73 -17.14
CA SER A 1 -26.96 6.21 -17.97
C SER A 1 -25.91 6.85 -17.06
N VAL A 2 -24.67 6.40 -17.19
CA VAL A 2 -23.52 6.85 -16.37
C VAL A 2 -22.90 8.14 -16.93
N GLU A 3 -23.47 8.69 -17.98
CA GLU A 3 -23.03 9.95 -18.60
C GLU A 3 -23.31 11.12 -17.67
N GLY A 4 -22.24 11.73 -17.16
CA GLY A 4 -22.27 12.92 -16.30
C GLY A 4 -21.82 12.71 -14.85
N GLN A 5 -21.55 11.49 -14.41
CA GLN A 5 -20.87 11.27 -13.11
C GLN A 5 -19.36 11.33 -13.31
N GLY A 6 -18.68 12.15 -12.50
CA GLY A 6 -17.21 12.21 -12.50
C GLY A 6 -16.62 10.84 -12.11
N LEU A 7 -15.41 10.58 -12.58
CA LEU A 7 -14.68 9.36 -12.24
C LEU A 7 -14.28 9.34 -10.77
N THR A 8 -14.37 8.19 -10.14
CA THR A 8 -13.80 7.95 -8.80
C THR A 8 -12.28 7.99 -8.85
N ALA A 9 -11.61 8.08 -7.69
CA ALA A 9 -10.15 8.14 -7.66
C ALA A 9 -9.53 6.90 -8.30
N VAL A 10 -10.02 5.71 -7.98
CA VAL A 10 -9.51 4.47 -8.58
C VAL A 10 -9.79 4.40 -10.08
N GLU A 11 -10.96 4.85 -10.55
CA GLU A 11 -11.25 4.89 -11.98
C GLU A 11 -10.28 5.82 -12.72
N LYS A 12 -9.92 6.96 -12.14
CA LYS A 12 -8.92 7.87 -12.71
C LYS A 12 -7.56 7.23 -12.83
N ILE A 13 -7.08 6.59 -11.75
CA ILE A 13 -5.78 5.90 -11.73
C ILE A 13 -5.75 4.77 -12.75
N VAL A 14 -6.79 3.95 -12.80
CA VAL A 14 -6.89 2.84 -13.76
C VAL A 14 -6.93 3.35 -15.20
N ASN A 15 -7.71 4.40 -15.50
CA ASN A 15 -7.74 4.98 -16.84
C ASN A 15 -6.39 5.57 -17.26
N ALA A 16 -5.64 6.19 -16.34
CA ALA A 16 -4.32 6.74 -16.61
C ALA A 16 -3.29 5.66 -16.97
N ASN A 17 -3.45 4.45 -16.42
CA ASN A 17 -2.55 3.31 -16.63
C ASN A 17 -3.09 2.26 -17.61
N ALA A 18 -4.24 2.49 -18.24
CA ALA A 18 -4.87 1.51 -19.13
C ALA A 18 -4.03 1.26 -20.38
N VAL A 19 -3.85 -0.02 -20.73
CA VAL A 19 -3.04 -0.46 -21.88
C VAL A 19 -3.96 -1.04 -22.95
N GLY A 20 -3.71 -0.62 -24.21
CA GLY A 20 -4.45 -1.15 -25.37
C GLY A 20 -5.87 -0.64 -25.49
N VAL A 21 -6.22 0.43 -24.80
CA VAL A 21 -7.53 1.08 -24.87
C VAL A 21 -7.52 2.16 -25.97
N ALA A 22 -8.60 2.23 -26.75
CA ALA A 22 -8.71 3.22 -27.81
C ALA A 22 -8.70 4.66 -27.24
N PRO A 23 -8.05 5.62 -27.91
CA PRO A 23 -8.06 7.01 -27.49
C PRO A 23 -9.49 7.55 -27.26
N GLY A 24 -9.69 8.25 -26.16
CA GLY A 24 -11.01 8.82 -25.81
C GLY A 24 -11.98 7.85 -25.14
N THR A 25 -11.60 6.58 -24.95
CA THR A 25 -12.40 5.63 -24.18
C THR A 25 -12.22 5.89 -22.70
N THR A 26 -13.32 5.98 -21.98
CA THR A 26 -13.34 6.06 -20.52
C THR A 26 -13.83 4.74 -19.94
N LEU A 27 -13.03 4.15 -19.06
CA LEU A 27 -13.35 2.92 -18.35
C LEU A 27 -14.02 3.23 -17.02
N HIS A 28 -15.08 2.48 -16.75
CA HIS A 28 -15.83 2.56 -15.50
C HIS A 28 -15.77 1.24 -14.74
N SER A 29 -16.15 1.26 -13.48
CA SER A 29 -16.20 0.05 -12.66
C SER A 29 -16.96 -1.08 -13.34
N GLY A 30 -16.39 -2.28 -13.31
CA GLY A 30 -16.87 -3.48 -13.98
C GLY A 30 -16.32 -3.69 -15.40
N SER A 31 -15.60 -2.72 -15.99
CA SER A 31 -14.87 -2.94 -17.26
C SER A 31 -13.62 -3.77 -17.03
N ASP A 32 -13.36 -4.78 -17.84
CA ASP A 32 -12.08 -5.48 -17.83
C ASP A 32 -11.02 -4.64 -18.52
N VAL A 33 -9.86 -4.52 -17.89
CA VAL A 33 -8.76 -3.70 -18.39
C VAL A 33 -7.40 -4.34 -18.10
N ARG A 34 -6.48 -4.14 -19.03
CA ARG A 34 -5.06 -4.35 -18.80
C ARG A 34 -4.41 -3.02 -18.42
N VAL A 35 -3.68 -3.01 -17.34
CA VAL A 35 -3.03 -1.81 -16.80
C VAL A 35 -1.52 -1.99 -16.74
N GLN A 36 -0.80 -0.91 -16.92
CA GLN A 36 0.61 -0.85 -16.57
C GLN A 36 0.75 -0.89 -15.05
N VAL A 37 1.70 -1.68 -14.55
CA VAL A 37 2.06 -1.77 -13.15
C VAL A 37 3.36 -0.99 -12.94
N ASN A 38 3.34 -0.02 -12.04
CA ASN A 38 4.48 0.84 -11.80
C ASN A 38 5.44 0.24 -10.77
N ILE A 39 4.90 -0.32 -9.69
CA ILE A 39 5.70 -0.85 -8.59
C ILE A 39 5.21 -2.26 -8.27
N VAL A 40 6.18 -3.16 -8.05
CA VAL A 40 5.90 -4.53 -7.62
C VAL A 40 6.65 -4.83 -6.34
N GLY A 41 5.95 -5.40 -5.37
CA GLY A 41 6.53 -5.84 -4.10
C GLY A 41 6.26 -7.31 -3.83
N SER A 42 7.21 -7.98 -3.22
CA SER A 42 7.06 -9.36 -2.73
C SER A 42 7.65 -9.49 -1.34
N GLN A 43 7.27 -10.52 -0.64
CA GLN A 43 7.79 -10.85 0.68
C GLN A 43 8.23 -12.32 0.72
N ASP A 44 8.90 -12.72 1.79
CA ASP A 44 9.60 -13.98 1.87
C ASP A 44 8.72 -15.24 1.86
N THR A 45 7.43 -15.14 2.17
CA THR A 45 6.52 -16.28 2.06
C THR A 45 5.99 -16.46 0.63
N THR A 46 5.93 -15.39 -0.18
CA THR A 46 5.47 -15.41 -1.57
C THR A 46 6.60 -15.38 -2.59
N GLY A 47 7.75 -14.81 -2.24
CA GLY A 47 8.91 -14.67 -3.13
C GLY A 47 9.37 -15.98 -3.78
N PRO A 48 9.56 -17.08 -3.04
CA PRO A 48 9.96 -18.35 -3.64
C PRO A 48 8.95 -18.91 -4.65
N MET A 49 7.65 -18.70 -4.43
CA MET A 49 6.61 -19.08 -5.39
C MET A 49 6.60 -18.17 -6.60
N THR A 50 6.77 -16.86 -6.40
CA THR A 50 6.92 -15.89 -7.49
C THR A 50 8.09 -16.24 -8.40
N ALA A 51 9.22 -16.67 -7.82
CA ALA A 51 10.38 -17.14 -8.59
C ALA A 51 10.05 -18.35 -9.47
N GLN A 52 9.31 -19.34 -8.93
CA GLN A 52 8.88 -20.51 -9.69
C GLN A 52 7.94 -20.15 -10.85
N GLU A 53 7.03 -19.22 -10.63
CA GLU A 53 6.13 -18.72 -11.67
C GLU A 53 6.91 -17.98 -12.79
N LEU A 54 7.89 -17.16 -12.42
CA LEU A 54 8.78 -16.51 -13.41
C LEU A 54 9.57 -17.53 -14.22
N GLU A 55 10.09 -18.56 -13.57
CA GLU A 55 10.78 -19.67 -14.24
C GLU A 55 9.84 -20.40 -15.23
N ALA A 56 8.61 -20.70 -14.79
CA ALA A 56 7.58 -21.33 -15.64
C ALA A 56 7.22 -20.46 -16.87
N MET A 57 7.27 -19.15 -16.73
CA MET A 57 7.09 -18.18 -17.82
C MET A 57 8.35 -17.98 -18.67
N ALA A 58 9.46 -18.64 -18.36
CA ALA A 58 10.78 -18.41 -18.96
C ALA A 58 11.24 -16.92 -18.90
N ALA A 59 10.77 -16.21 -17.89
CA ALA A 59 11.20 -14.84 -17.65
C ALA A 59 12.57 -14.84 -16.97
N THR A 60 13.52 -14.09 -17.49
CA THR A 60 14.90 -14.01 -16.99
C THR A 60 15.25 -12.62 -16.47
N VAL A 61 14.42 -11.64 -16.77
CA VAL A 61 14.60 -10.23 -16.36
C VAL A 61 13.25 -9.62 -16.01
N ILE A 62 13.28 -8.60 -15.16
CA ILE A 62 12.12 -7.79 -14.86
C ILE A 62 11.83 -6.87 -16.04
N SER A 63 10.55 -6.68 -16.32
CA SER A 63 10.10 -5.76 -17.36
C SER A 63 10.61 -4.34 -17.11
N PRO A 64 11.18 -3.67 -18.12
CA PRO A 64 11.59 -2.27 -18.00
C PRO A 64 10.42 -1.30 -17.85
N LYS A 65 9.19 -1.78 -17.91
CA LYS A 65 7.98 -0.99 -17.63
C LYS A 65 7.70 -0.83 -16.13
N VAL A 66 8.32 -1.68 -15.29
CA VAL A 66 8.21 -1.61 -13.83
C VAL A 66 9.22 -0.60 -13.32
N ASP A 67 8.73 0.45 -12.68
CA ASP A 67 9.57 1.52 -12.14
C ASP A 67 10.32 1.07 -10.88
N GLY A 68 9.77 0.10 -10.12
CA GLY A 68 10.39 -0.44 -8.93
C GLY A 68 9.94 -1.86 -8.61
N ALA A 69 10.90 -2.74 -8.33
CA ALA A 69 10.66 -4.12 -7.92
C ALA A 69 11.39 -4.41 -6.60
N TYR A 70 10.63 -4.74 -5.56
CA TYR A 70 11.12 -4.84 -4.19
C TYR A 70 10.83 -6.21 -3.58
N GLN A 71 11.74 -6.67 -2.74
CA GLN A 71 11.62 -7.91 -1.99
C GLN A 71 11.96 -7.68 -0.53
N SER A 72 11.12 -8.18 0.36
CA SER A 72 11.35 -8.15 1.81
C SER A 72 11.45 -9.56 2.39
N GLY A 73 12.14 -9.68 3.51
CA GLY A 73 12.20 -10.87 4.37
C GLY A 73 11.38 -10.74 5.65
N CYS A 74 10.37 -9.88 5.66
CA CYS A 74 9.71 -9.42 6.88
C CYS A 74 8.96 -10.48 7.69
N HIS A 75 8.48 -11.57 7.06
CA HIS A 75 7.71 -12.61 7.75
C HIS A 75 8.60 -13.66 8.41
N THR A 76 9.80 -13.88 7.88
CA THR A 76 10.73 -14.91 8.36
C THR A 76 12.06 -14.35 8.86
N ALA A 77 12.15 -13.05 9.04
CA ALA A 77 13.37 -12.37 9.52
C ALA A 77 13.86 -12.91 10.88
N SER A 78 12.93 -13.35 11.73
CA SER A 78 13.21 -14.01 13.00
C SER A 78 12.99 -15.51 12.86
N VAL A 79 13.91 -16.18 12.15
CA VAL A 79 13.78 -17.60 11.81
C VAL A 79 13.95 -18.48 13.04
N TRP A 80 12.84 -19.00 13.56
CA TRP A 80 12.81 -20.05 14.57
C TRP A 80 12.40 -21.42 13.99
N ASP A 81 12.05 -21.47 12.69
CA ASP A 81 11.54 -22.65 12.01
C ASP A 81 12.49 -23.09 10.88
N PHE A 82 12.75 -24.41 10.80
CA PHE A 82 13.54 -25.01 9.73
C PHE A 82 12.99 -24.74 8.33
N LYS A 83 11.67 -24.70 8.17
CA LYS A 83 11.05 -24.39 6.86
C LYS A 83 11.36 -22.97 6.39
N ALA A 84 11.36 -22.02 7.31
CA ALA A 84 11.75 -20.65 6.99
C ALA A 84 13.24 -20.59 6.61
N ALA A 85 14.09 -21.32 7.32
CA ALA A 85 15.53 -21.42 7.00
C ALA A 85 15.79 -22.01 5.60
N GLU A 86 15.00 -23.00 5.16
CA GLU A 86 15.10 -23.56 3.82
C GLU A 86 14.70 -22.60 2.70
N ASN A 87 13.79 -21.67 2.98
CA ASN A 87 13.34 -20.68 1.99
C ASN A 87 14.32 -19.51 1.83
N THR A 88 15.10 -19.21 2.84
CA THR A 88 16.04 -18.07 2.79
C THR A 88 17.03 -18.15 1.61
N PRO A 89 17.71 -19.28 1.34
CA PRO A 89 18.60 -19.37 0.17
C PRO A 89 17.86 -19.20 -1.16
N LYS A 90 16.64 -19.71 -1.28
CA LYS A 90 15.82 -19.58 -2.49
C LYS A 90 15.42 -18.12 -2.70
N LEU A 91 15.04 -17.44 -1.63
CA LEU A 91 14.72 -16.03 -1.65
C LEU A 91 15.94 -15.19 -2.05
N MET A 92 17.10 -15.46 -1.44
CA MET A 92 18.35 -14.76 -1.76
C MET A 92 18.76 -14.96 -3.23
N LYS A 93 18.60 -16.17 -3.75
CA LYS A 93 18.83 -16.45 -5.17
C LYS A 93 17.87 -15.66 -6.05
N PHE A 94 16.59 -15.64 -5.73
CA PHE A 94 15.58 -14.88 -6.45
C PHE A 94 15.90 -13.39 -6.49
N MET A 95 16.26 -12.82 -5.35
CA MET A 95 16.63 -11.42 -5.23
C MET A 95 17.85 -11.07 -6.09
N HIS A 96 18.86 -11.93 -6.06
CA HIS A 96 20.08 -11.76 -6.85
C HIS A 96 19.82 -11.91 -8.35
N ASP A 97 19.13 -12.97 -8.77
CA ASP A 97 18.94 -13.31 -10.17
C ASP A 97 18.10 -12.26 -10.92
N PHE A 98 17.17 -11.62 -10.22
CA PHE A 98 16.28 -10.61 -10.79
C PHE A 98 16.65 -9.17 -10.42
N GLY A 99 17.72 -8.97 -9.65
CA GLY A 99 18.15 -7.62 -9.26
C GLY A 99 17.10 -6.87 -8.43
N LEU A 100 16.35 -7.59 -7.57
CA LEU A 100 15.32 -6.96 -6.75
C LEU A 100 15.92 -6.05 -5.70
N ILE A 101 15.31 -4.90 -5.48
CA ILE A 101 15.69 -3.98 -4.44
C ILE A 101 15.27 -4.56 -3.09
N THR A 102 16.23 -4.76 -2.22
CA THR A 102 16.02 -5.48 -0.96
C THR A 102 16.08 -4.62 0.27
N GLY A 103 16.46 -3.36 0.13
CA GLY A 103 16.80 -2.49 1.26
C GLY A 103 18.02 -2.96 2.07
N ARG A 104 18.76 -3.93 1.56
CA ARG A 104 19.85 -4.60 2.23
C ARG A 104 21.13 -3.79 2.17
N ASP A 105 21.91 -3.75 3.25
CA ASP A 105 23.31 -3.31 3.20
C ASP A 105 24.11 -4.33 2.37
N PRO A 106 24.73 -3.94 1.25
CA PRO A 106 25.53 -4.85 0.43
C PRO A 106 26.69 -5.51 1.18
N LYS A 107 27.12 -4.90 2.28
CA LYS A 107 28.20 -5.42 3.14
C LYS A 107 27.71 -6.48 4.12
N ASP A 108 26.40 -6.51 4.38
CA ASP A 108 25.80 -7.48 5.29
C ASP A 108 25.04 -8.56 4.51
N GLN A 109 25.76 -9.63 4.23
CA GLN A 109 25.22 -10.75 3.43
C GLN A 109 24.14 -11.57 4.16
N TYR A 110 23.92 -11.33 5.44
CA TYR A 110 23.08 -12.20 6.27
C TYR A 110 21.78 -11.55 6.75
N HIS A 111 21.61 -10.25 6.56
CA HIS A 111 20.39 -9.56 6.96
C HIS A 111 19.57 -9.15 5.73
N PRO A 112 18.60 -9.96 5.29
CA PRO A 112 17.62 -9.54 4.31
C PRO A 112 16.84 -8.34 4.86
N MET A 113 16.25 -7.54 3.99
CA MET A 113 15.36 -6.46 4.38
C MET A 113 14.34 -6.98 5.38
N THR A 114 14.36 -6.44 6.57
CA THR A 114 13.46 -6.83 7.67
C THR A 114 12.22 -5.96 7.76
N ASP A 115 12.23 -4.84 7.06
CA ASP A 115 11.09 -3.93 7.02
C ASP A 115 9.87 -4.58 6.37
N VAL A 116 8.72 -4.27 6.91
CA VAL A 116 7.44 -4.76 6.40
C VAL A 116 7.22 -4.24 4.98
N ILE A 117 7.03 -5.15 4.01
CA ILE A 117 7.03 -4.80 2.59
C ILE A 117 6.01 -3.71 2.23
N HIS A 118 4.79 -3.80 2.73
CA HIS A 118 3.76 -2.82 2.41
C HIS A 118 4.06 -1.44 3.00
N LYS A 119 4.74 -1.35 4.15
CA LYS A 119 5.24 -0.08 4.69
C LYS A 119 6.34 0.50 3.81
N VAL A 120 7.28 -0.33 3.35
CA VAL A 120 8.33 0.09 2.42
C VAL A 120 7.73 0.64 1.14
N LEU A 121 6.82 -0.11 0.52
CA LEU A 121 6.16 0.32 -0.72
C LEU A 121 5.41 1.64 -0.54
N ASN A 122 4.72 1.82 0.60
CA ASN A 122 4.05 3.08 0.90
C ASN A 122 5.03 4.24 1.03
N ASP A 123 6.15 4.03 1.72
CA ASP A 123 7.13 5.09 1.97
C ASP A 123 7.85 5.54 0.70
N ILE A 124 8.08 4.62 -0.26
CA ILE A 124 8.79 4.94 -1.51
C ILE A 124 7.87 5.34 -2.65
N THR A 125 6.55 5.12 -2.54
CA THR A 125 5.61 5.55 -3.56
C THR A 125 5.48 7.06 -3.52
N VAL A 126 5.81 7.72 -4.62
CA VAL A 126 5.79 9.18 -4.77
C VAL A 126 4.76 9.66 -5.79
N ASP A 127 4.12 8.73 -6.50
CA ASP A 127 3.14 9.02 -7.54
C ASP A 127 1.75 8.56 -7.11
N ASP A 128 0.83 9.50 -6.99
CA ASP A 128 -0.58 9.23 -6.67
C ASP A 128 -1.33 8.50 -7.80
N TRP A 129 -0.75 8.46 -8.98
CA TRP A 129 -1.30 7.77 -10.14
C TRP A 129 -0.75 6.35 -10.32
N ALA A 130 0.15 5.91 -9.45
CA ALA A 130 0.80 4.61 -9.55
C ALA A 130 -0.17 3.46 -9.28
N ILE A 131 0.00 2.36 -10.03
CA ILE A 131 -0.57 1.05 -9.72
C ILE A 131 0.53 0.18 -9.14
N ILE A 132 0.26 -0.34 -7.94
CA ILE A 132 1.18 -1.17 -7.17
C ILE A 132 0.58 -2.57 -7.04
N ILE A 133 1.37 -3.60 -7.30
CA ILE A 133 1.00 -5.00 -7.08
C ILE A 133 1.94 -5.57 -6.00
N GLY A 134 1.39 -6.17 -4.98
CA GLY A 134 2.18 -6.76 -3.90
C GLY A 134 1.74 -8.16 -3.52
N GLY A 135 2.71 -9.01 -3.22
CA GLY A 135 2.50 -10.40 -2.77
C GLY A 135 2.12 -10.51 -1.29
N ASP A 136 1.50 -9.49 -0.74
CA ASP A 136 1.00 -9.44 0.63
C ASP A 136 -0.43 -8.93 0.66
N SER A 137 -1.28 -9.53 1.49
CA SER A 137 -2.71 -9.14 1.61
C SER A 137 -2.89 -7.71 2.10
N HIS A 138 -1.94 -7.18 2.87
CA HIS A 138 -1.90 -5.82 3.37
C HIS A 138 -1.22 -4.83 2.41
N THR A 139 -1.00 -5.20 1.15
CA THR A 139 -0.54 -4.25 0.14
C THR A 139 -1.65 -3.24 -0.13
N ARG A 140 -1.68 -2.23 0.70
CA ARG A 140 -2.63 -1.11 0.69
C ARG A 140 -1.85 0.16 0.91
N MET A 141 -2.10 1.19 0.11
CA MET A 141 -1.32 2.43 0.14
C MET A 141 -2.20 3.62 0.45
N SER A 142 -1.57 4.65 1.01
CA SER A 142 -2.20 5.96 1.16
C SER A 142 -2.06 6.81 -0.10
N LYS A 143 -1.13 6.46 -0.99
CA LYS A 143 -0.88 7.10 -2.29
C LYS A 143 -0.90 6.06 -3.39
N GLY A 144 -1.36 6.44 -4.58
CA GLY A 144 -1.60 5.48 -5.65
C GLY A 144 -2.69 4.46 -5.29
N VAL A 145 -2.78 3.38 -6.03
CA VAL A 145 -3.64 2.26 -5.70
C VAL A 145 -2.85 0.95 -5.68
N ALA A 146 -2.88 0.26 -4.54
CA ALA A 146 -2.14 -0.96 -4.34
C ALA A 146 -3.06 -2.15 -4.11
N PHE A 147 -2.76 -3.23 -4.79
CA PHE A 147 -3.51 -4.47 -4.74
C PHE A 147 -2.64 -5.60 -4.20
N GLY A 148 -3.09 -6.23 -3.12
CA GLY A 148 -2.55 -7.53 -2.70
C GLY A 148 -2.92 -8.59 -3.74
N ALA A 149 -1.94 -9.40 -4.13
CA ALA A 149 -2.07 -10.38 -5.21
C ALA A 149 -1.36 -11.70 -4.86
N ASP A 150 -1.73 -12.74 -5.56
CA ASP A 150 -1.04 -14.03 -5.51
C ASP A 150 0.32 -13.99 -6.24
N SER A 151 1.14 -15.01 -6.02
CA SER A 151 2.49 -15.11 -6.62
C SER A 151 2.48 -15.13 -8.15
N GLY A 152 1.46 -15.70 -8.78
CA GLY A 152 1.34 -15.72 -10.24
C GLY A 152 1.08 -14.33 -10.81
N THR A 153 0.19 -13.57 -10.18
CA THR A 153 -0.07 -12.17 -10.56
C THR A 153 1.15 -11.29 -10.35
N VAL A 154 1.86 -11.47 -9.22
CA VAL A 154 3.12 -10.76 -8.95
C VAL A 154 4.18 -11.10 -10.01
N ALA A 155 4.34 -12.37 -10.34
CA ALA A 155 5.29 -12.82 -11.37
C ALA A 155 4.95 -12.25 -12.75
N LEU A 156 3.66 -12.27 -13.13
CA LEU A 156 3.21 -11.68 -14.39
C LEU A 156 3.51 -10.18 -14.45
N ALA A 157 3.23 -9.45 -13.36
CA ALA A 157 3.55 -8.02 -13.26
C ALA A 157 5.05 -7.77 -13.38
N LEU A 158 5.90 -8.57 -12.74
CA LEU A 158 7.36 -8.49 -12.88
C LEU A 158 7.81 -8.78 -14.32
N ALA A 159 7.29 -9.82 -14.95
CA ALA A 159 7.71 -10.26 -16.28
C ALA A 159 7.26 -9.30 -17.39
N THR A 160 6.08 -8.74 -17.29
CA THR A 160 5.45 -7.97 -18.37
C THR A 160 5.31 -6.48 -18.08
N GLY A 161 5.33 -6.08 -16.82
CA GLY A 161 4.98 -4.74 -16.36
C GLY A 161 3.50 -4.45 -16.46
N GLU A 162 2.65 -5.47 -16.56
CA GLU A 162 1.21 -5.32 -16.75
C GLU A 162 0.42 -6.28 -15.85
N ALA A 163 -0.80 -5.90 -15.53
CA ALA A 163 -1.77 -6.75 -14.86
C ALA A 163 -3.14 -6.61 -15.53
N THR A 164 -3.95 -7.67 -15.47
CA THR A 164 -5.33 -7.64 -15.95
C THR A 164 -6.28 -7.69 -14.77
N MET A 165 -7.21 -6.77 -14.71
CA MET A 165 -8.20 -6.68 -13.65
C MET A 165 -9.51 -6.04 -14.14
N PRO A 166 -10.63 -6.35 -13.51
CA PRO A 166 -11.81 -5.48 -13.65
C PRO A 166 -11.54 -4.16 -12.91
N VAL A 167 -11.98 -3.04 -13.50
CA VAL A 167 -11.98 -1.74 -12.80
C VAL A 167 -12.82 -1.90 -11.53
N PRO A 168 -12.25 -1.72 -10.34
CA PRO A 168 -12.98 -1.95 -9.11
C PRO A 168 -14.08 -0.92 -8.87
N GLU A 169 -15.14 -1.34 -8.22
CA GLU A 169 -16.12 -0.42 -7.66
C GLU A 169 -15.55 0.26 -6.41
N SER A 170 -15.89 1.53 -6.19
CA SER A 170 -15.44 2.30 -5.03
C SER A 170 -16.54 2.49 -3.99
N VAL A 171 -16.11 2.56 -2.73
CA VAL A 171 -16.89 3.06 -1.61
C VAL A 171 -16.20 4.28 -1.05
N GLN A 172 -16.85 5.43 -1.14
CA GLN A 172 -16.36 6.65 -0.50
C GLN A 172 -16.70 6.59 1.00
N LEU A 173 -15.68 6.74 1.83
CA LEU A 173 -15.79 6.78 3.27
C LEU A 173 -15.47 8.19 3.76
N THR A 174 -16.47 8.87 4.31
CA THR A 174 -16.29 10.20 4.87
C THR A 174 -16.45 10.16 6.37
N PHE A 175 -15.42 10.60 7.09
CA PHE A 175 -15.47 10.76 8.53
C PHE A 175 -16.09 12.08 8.93
N THR A 176 -16.97 12.02 9.91
CA THR A 176 -17.61 13.20 10.52
C THR A 176 -17.32 13.20 12.02
N GLY A 177 -16.93 14.34 12.57
CA GLY A 177 -16.62 14.50 13.99
C GLY A 177 -15.19 15.00 14.22
N GLY A 178 -14.70 14.85 15.45
CA GLY A 178 -13.35 15.30 15.83
C GLY A 178 -12.25 14.50 15.14
N LYS A 179 -11.07 15.11 15.02
CA LYS A 179 -9.86 14.40 14.55
C LYS A 179 -9.49 13.32 15.58
N PRO A 180 -9.02 12.16 15.14
CA PRO A 180 -8.47 11.13 16.02
C PRO A 180 -7.34 11.71 16.89
N ASP A 181 -7.27 11.31 18.15
CA ASP A 181 -6.11 11.68 18.98
C ASP A 181 -4.88 10.91 18.47
N HIS A 182 -3.80 11.65 18.18
CA HIS A 182 -2.58 11.09 17.63
C HIS A 182 -1.97 9.97 18.48
N ARG A 183 -2.21 9.98 19.80
CA ARG A 183 -1.57 9.04 20.73
C ARG A 183 -2.13 7.63 20.66
N ASP A 184 -3.41 7.50 20.30
CA ASP A 184 -4.15 6.23 20.31
C ASP A 184 -4.70 5.87 18.93
N PHE A 185 -4.13 6.46 17.87
CA PHE A 185 -4.66 6.34 16.50
C PHE A 185 -4.81 4.88 16.03
N GLY A 186 -3.86 4.00 16.34
CA GLY A 186 -3.95 2.59 15.98
C GLY A 186 -5.15 1.89 16.61
N VAL A 187 -5.44 2.19 17.89
CA VAL A 187 -6.61 1.67 18.61
C VAL A 187 -7.89 2.26 18.02
N ASP A 188 -7.88 3.56 17.71
CA ASP A 188 -9.02 4.24 17.09
C ASP A 188 -9.34 3.70 15.70
N VAL A 189 -8.34 3.37 14.90
CA VAL A 189 -8.51 2.73 13.58
C VAL A 189 -9.20 1.37 13.75
N HIS A 190 -8.74 0.54 14.65
CA HIS A 190 -9.31 -0.78 14.93
C HIS A 190 -10.75 -0.70 15.41
N ALA A 191 -11.01 0.18 16.39
CA ALA A 191 -12.34 0.40 16.93
C ALA A 191 -13.29 0.93 15.85
N THR A 192 -12.81 1.86 15.04
CA THR A 192 -13.59 2.45 13.94
C THR A 192 -13.95 1.39 12.90
N GLN A 193 -12.99 0.56 12.47
CA GLN A 193 -13.25 -0.49 11.50
C GLN A 193 -14.22 -1.54 12.03
N SER A 194 -14.05 -1.95 13.29
CA SER A 194 -14.98 -2.87 13.95
C SER A 194 -16.39 -2.29 14.01
N GLN A 195 -16.51 -1.00 14.29
CA GLN A 195 -17.80 -0.30 14.30
C GLN A 195 -18.40 -0.22 12.89
N MET A 196 -17.58 0.05 11.88
CA MET A 196 -18.02 0.10 10.48
C MET A 196 -18.52 -1.26 10.00
N LEU A 197 -17.80 -2.33 10.28
CA LEU A 197 -18.21 -3.69 9.96
C LEU A 197 -19.52 -4.07 10.67
N LYS A 198 -19.67 -3.67 11.92
CA LYS A 198 -20.92 -3.88 12.68
C LYS A 198 -22.09 -3.07 12.12
N GLN A 199 -21.85 -1.85 11.66
CA GLN A 199 -22.89 -0.93 11.18
C GLN A 199 -23.33 -1.25 9.75
N PHE A 200 -22.39 -1.57 8.85
CA PHE A 200 -22.63 -1.70 7.42
C PHE A 200 -22.57 -3.15 6.92
N GLY A 201 -22.00 -4.04 7.72
CA GLY A 201 -21.66 -5.40 7.29
C GLY A 201 -20.40 -5.45 6.43
N ASP A 202 -19.76 -6.61 6.37
CA ASP A 202 -18.52 -6.81 5.62
C ASP A 202 -18.72 -6.82 4.09
N ASN A 203 -19.90 -7.20 3.63
CA ASN A 203 -20.24 -7.26 2.20
C ASN A 203 -20.14 -5.89 1.49
N VAL A 204 -20.29 -4.79 2.25
CA VAL A 204 -20.21 -3.43 1.66
C VAL A 204 -18.81 -3.13 1.14
N PHE A 205 -17.78 -3.66 1.78
CA PHE A 205 -16.39 -3.39 1.45
C PHE A 205 -15.76 -4.48 0.57
N GLN A 206 -16.33 -5.67 0.59
CA GLN A 206 -15.77 -6.83 -0.08
C GLN A 206 -15.58 -6.58 -1.59
N GLY A 207 -14.32 -6.75 -2.03
CA GLY A 207 -13.94 -6.61 -3.44
C GLY A 207 -13.95 -5.18 -3.98
N ARG A 208 -14.24 -4.17 -3.14
CA ARG A 208 -14.26 -2.75 -3.51
C ARG A 208 -13.02 -2.02 -3.05
N VAL A 209 -12.77 -0.87 -3.65
CA VAL A 209 -11.77 0.08 -3.19
C VAL A 209 -12.42 1.05 -2.21
N ILE A 210 -11.80 1.27 -1.08
CA ILE A 210 -12.25 2.27 -0.10
C ILE A 210 -11.51 3.57 -0.37
N GLU A 211 -12.25 4.61 -0.75
CA GLU A 211 -11.73 5.97 -0.90
C GLU A 211 -12.02 6.75 0.39
N VAL A 212 -10.99 6.95 1.19
CA VAL A 212 -11.11 7.51 2.54
C VAL A 212 -10.94 9.01 2.50
N HIS A 213 -11.97 9.75 2.92
CA HIS A 213 -11.96 11.19 3.08
C HIS A 213 -11.95 11.54 4.58
N ILE A 214 -10.78 11.79 5.13
CA ILE A 214 -10.60 11.95 6.58
C ILE A 214 -9.97 13.31 6.96
N GLY A 215 -9.66 14.14 5.98
CA GLY A 215 -9.00 15.43 6.20
C GLY A 215 -7.50 15.29 6.43
N THR A 216 -6.90 16.18 7.23
CA THR A 216 -5.47 16.16 7.51
C THR A 216 -5.11 15.05 8.49
N LEU A 217 -4.28 14.12 8.04
CA LEU A 217 -3.65 13.07 8.84
C LEU A 217 -2.13 13.20 8.73
N LEU A 218 -1.40 12.64 9.69
CA LEU A 218 0.01 12.32 9.49
C LEU A 218 0.14 11.20 8.45
N ALA A 219 1.26 11.14 7.75
CA ALA A 219 1.51 10.14 6.71
C ALA A 219 1.36 8.70 7.23
N ASP A 220 1.89 8.43 8.42
CA ASP A 220 1.78 7.11 9.06
C ASP A 220 0.35 6.79 9.50
N GLN A 221 -0.45 7.80 9.82
CA GLN A 221 -1.86 7.61 10.15
C GLN A 221 -2.68 7.26 8.91
N ALA A 222 -2.45 7.95 7.81
CA ALA A 222 -3.06 7.65 6.52
C ALA A 222 -2.73 6.22 6.08
N PHE A 223 -1.46 5.83 6.19
CA PHE A 223 -1.02 4.48 5.91
C PHE A 223 -1.70 3.46 6.83
N THR A 224 -1.67 3.67 8.15
CA THR A 224 -2.28 2.75 9.12
C THR A 224 -3.75 2.52 8.80
N PHE A 225 -4.49 3.57 8.44
CA PHE A 225 -5.90 3.43 8.10
C PHE A 225 -6.10 2.61 6.82
N THR A 226 -5.35 2.90 5.78
CA THR A 226 -5.47 2.20 4.49
C THR A 226 -5.01 0.74 4.59
N ASP A 227 -3.95 0.46 5.31
CA ASP A 227 -3.42 -0.89 5.56
C ASP A 227 -4.48 -1.79 6.19
N TRP A 228 -5.12 -1.34 7.25
CA TRP A 228 -6.15 -2.09 7.98
C TRP A 228 -7.42 -2.39 7.17
N THR A 229 -7.63 -1.74 6.04
CA THR A 229 -8.78 -2.05 5.16
C THR A 229 -8.69 -3.45 4.55
N ALA A 230 -7.53 -4.10 4.59
CA ALA A 230 -7.38 -5.50 4.23
C ALA A 230 -8.27 -6.41 5.09
N GLU A 231 -8.38 -6.14 6.38
CA GLU A 231 -9.21 -6.89 7.31
C GLU A 231 -10.73 -6.66 7.07
N MET A 232 -11.07 -5.61 6.33
CA MET A 232 -12.44 -5.34 5.90
C MET A 232 -12.80 -6.03 4.58
N LYS A 233 -11.95 -6.91 4.07
CA LYS A 233 -12.08 -7.60 2.77
C LYS A 233 -12.08 -6.62 1.57
N ALA A 234 -11.63 -5.39 1.76
CA ALA A 234 -11.48 -4.45 0.67
C ALA A 234 -10.40 -4.91 -0.31
N LYS A 235 -10.59 -4.65 -1.60
CA LYS A 235 -9.60 -5.00 -2.62
C LYS A 235 -8.40 -4.07 -2.60
N ALA A 236 -8.63 -2.79 -2.31
CA ALA A 236 -7.62 -1.76 -2.11
C ALA A 236 -8.21 -0.60 -1.30
N SER A 237 -7.38 0.37 -0.97
CA SER A 237 -7.84 1.64 -0.39
C SER A 237 -6.94 2.78 -0.82
N ILE A 238 -7.49 3.97 -0.83
CA ILE A 238 -6.81 5.22 -1.13
C ILE A 238 -7.21 6.21 -0.06
N CYS A 239 -6.26 6.93 0.52
CA CYS A 239 -6.56 8.03 1.41
C CYS A 239 -6.54 9.34 0.61
N ILE A 240 -7.67 10.00 0.54
CA ILE A 240 -7.79 11.34 -0.02
C ILE A 240 -7.41 12.31 1.09
N SER A 241 -6.14 12.67 1.12
CA SER A 241 -5.53 13.48 2.17
C SER A 241 -5.38 14.93 1.74
N GLU A 242 -5.24 15.82 2.72
CA GLU A 242 -4.84 17.21 2.47
C GLU A 242 -3.37 17.29 2.05
N ASP A 243 -2.98 18.37 1.37
CA ASP A 243 -1.63 18.61 0.84
C ASP A 243 -0.52 18.44 1.89
N ALA A 244 -0.78 18.84 3.15
CA ALA A 244 0.20 18.70 4.23
C ALA A 244 0.60 17.23 4.49
N THR A 245 -0.35 16.31 4.45
CA THR A 245 -0.08 14.87 4.62
C THR A 245 0.70 14.32 3.42
N LEU A 246 0.39 14.76 2.22
CA LEU A 246 1.08 14.36 1.00
C LEU A 246 2.52 14.87 0.98
N ILE A 247 2.76 16.12 1.40
CA ILE A 247 4.11 16.70 1.52
C ILE A 247 4.94 15.92 2.53
N GLU A 248 4.37 15.61 3.71
CA GLU A 248 5.06 14.78 4.73
C GLU A 248 5.42 13.40 4.17
N SER A 249 4.49 12.75 3.47
CA SER A 249 4.73 11.45 2.82
C SER A 249 5.86 11.51 1.79
N LEU A 250 5.95 12.62 1.06
CA LEU A 250 6.99 12.83 0.07
C LEU A 250 8.37 13.03 0.71
N GLU A 251 8.45 13.78 1.80
CA GLU A 251 9.71 13.97 2.52
C GLU A 251 10.20 12.64 3.15
N ILE A 252 9.29 11.80 3.65
CA ILE A 252 9.61 10.44 4.10
C ILE A 252 10.17 9.60 2.95
N ALA A 253 9.52 9.63 1.78
CA ALA A 253 9.95 8.89 0.59
C ALA A 253 11.35 9.33 0.15
N LYS A 254 11.60 10.63 0.03
CA LYS A 254 12.90 11.18 -0.32
C LYS A 254 14.00 10.74 0.63
N HIS A 255 13.72 10.83 1.93
CA HIS A 255 14.70 10.43 2.95
C HIS A 255 15.03 8.94 2.86
N ARG A 256 14.02 8.08 2.69
CA ARG A 256 14.20 6.63 2.58
C ARG A 256 14.98 6.24 1.32
N ILE A 257 14.63 6.84 0.19
CA ILE A 257 15.33 6.62 -1.08
C ILE A 257 16.79 7.07 -0.96
N GLN A 258 17.05 8.21 -0.32
CA GLN A 258 18.41 8.69 -0.11
C GLN A 258 19.25 7.73 0.74
N ILE A 259 18.67 7.17 1.82
CA ILE A 259 19.34 6.13 2.62
C ILE A 259 19.69 4.90 1.76
N MET A 260 18.80 4.48 0.87
CA MET A 260 19.06 3.36 -0.04
C MET A 260 20.23 3.66 -0.98
N ILE A 261 20.26 4.84 -1.56
CA ILE A 261 21.37 5.30 -2.42
C ILE A 261 22.68 5.33 -1.65
N ASP A 262 22.71 5.97 -0.48
CA ASP A 262 23.90 6.15 0.34
C ASP A 262 24.51 4.81 0.79
N LYS A 263 23.68 3.79 0.93
CA LYS A 263 24.11 2.43 1.29
C LYS A 263 24.46 1.57 0.09
N GLY A 264 24.31 2.09 -1.13
CA GLY A 264 24.57 1.32 -2.36
C GLY A 264 23.66 0.09 -2.47
N MET A 265 22.43 0.19 -1.95
CA MET A 265 21.44 -0.90 -1.95
C MET A 265 20.75 -1.04 -3.30
N GLU A 266 21.25 -0.36 -4.28
CA GLU A 266 20.68 -0.14 -5.56
C GLU A 266 21.51 -0.78 -6.66
N ASN A 267 20.84 -1.50 -7.54
CA ASN A 267 21.46 -2.05 -8.74
C ASN A 267 21.20 -1.19 -9.98
N ASP A 268 20.31 -0.20 -9.88
CA ASP A 268 19.94 0.63 -11.01
C ASP A 268 19.61 2.07 -10.56
N ASP A 269 20.63 2.93 -10.64
CA ASP A 269 20.54 4.37 -10.39
C ASP A 269 19.34 5.03 -11.08
N LEU A 270 18.95 4.50 -12.24
CA LEU A 270 17.91 5.09 -13.07
C LEU A 270 16.53 4.99 -12.41
N MET A 271 16.26 3.90 -11.69
CA MET A 271 14.95 3.64 -11.08
C MET A 271 14.68 4.56 -9.89
N LEU A 272 15.64 4.68 -8.98
CA LEU A 272 15.54 5.57 -7.83
C LEU A 272 15.60 7.04 -8.24
N HIS A 273 16.42 7.39 -9.22
CA HIS A 273 16.45 8.73 -9.77
C HIS A 273 15.14 9.14 -10.44
N ARG A 274 14.44 8.23 -11.11
CA ARG A 274 13.09 8.50 -11.64
C ARG A 274 12.10 8.79 -10.52
N LEU A 275 12.09 7.97 -9.46
CA LEU A 275 11.22 8.19 -8.30
C LEU A 275 11.49 9.54 -7.64
N ILE A 276 12.77 9.91 -7.46
CA ILE A 276 13.15 11.22 -6.89
C ILE A 276 12.76 12.38 -7.82
N ALA A 277 12.94 12.24 -9.13
CA ALA A 277 12.63 13.28 -10.09
C ALA A 277 11.13 13.59 -10.19
N HIS A 278 10.27 12.58 -9.97
CA HIS A 278 8.82 12.77 -9.92
C HIS A 278 8.32 13.31 -8.58
N ALA A 279 9.14 13.27 -7.55
CA ALA A 279 8.81 13.76 -6.22
C ALA A 279 8.94 15.28 -6.12
N THR A 280 8.12 16.03 -6.83
CA THR A 280 8.08 17.49 -6.73
C THR A 280 6.75 17.95 -6.12
N PRO A 281 6.72 19.09 -5.40
CA PRO A 281 5.47 19.66 -4.91
C PRO A 281 4.41 19.86 -5.99
N ASP A 282 4.82 20.12 -7.24
CA ASP A 282 3.92 20.30 -8.37
C ASP A 282 3.24 19.01 -8.82
N THR A 283 3.87 17.85 -8.64
CA THR A 283 3.24 16.55 -8.90
C THR A 283 2.25 16.14 -7.82
N ILE A 284 2.42 16.64 -6.60
CA ILE A 284 1.49 16.44 -5.48
C ILE A 284 0.22 17.28 -5.66
N GLY A 285 0.32 18.47 -6.21
CA GLY A 285 -0.81 19.40 -6.40
C GLY A 285 -1.88 18.91 -7.39
N GLN A 286 -1.64 17.83 -8.12
CA GLN A 286 -2.65 17.15 -8.96
C GLN A 286 -3.42 16.09 -8.17
N VAL A 287 -3.62 16.34 -6.88
CA VAL A 287 -4.42 15.48 -6.02
C VAL A 287 -5.70 15.08 -6.73
N LEU A 288 -5.93 13.79 -6.73
CA LEU A 288 -7.15 13.17 -7.17
C LEU A 288 -8.35 13.88 -6.57
N THR A 289 -8.94 14.83 -7.27
CA THR A 289 -10.26 15.32 -6.91
C THR A 289 -11.26 14.28 -7.40
N PRO A 290 -11.68 13.33 -6.56
CA PRO A 290 -12.54 12.26 -7.02
C PRO A 290 -13.91 12.81 -7.36
N GLY A 291 -14.52 12.27 -8.41
CA GLY A 291 -15.95 12.40 -8.60
C GLY A 291 -16.71 11.62 -7.52
N PRO A 292 -18.00 11.84 -7.36
CA PRO A 292 -18.80 11.15 -6.37
C PRO A 292 -18.80 9.64 -6.61
N SER A 293 -18.47 8.87 -5.58
CA SER A 293 -18.65 7.43 -5.55
C SER A 293 -20.15 7.07 -5.54
N ARG A 294 -20.51 5.93 -6.11
CA ARG A 294 -21.90 5.41 -6.06
C ARG A 294 -22.35 5.08 -4.65
N HIS A 295 -21.41 4.75 -3.78
CA HIS A 295 -21.64 4.40 -2.39
C HIS A 295 -20.90 5.39 -1.49
N VAL A 296 -21.63 6.27 -0.84
CA VAL A 296 -21.08 7.21 0.14
C VAL A 296 -21.49 6.77 1.54
N LEU A 297 -20.52 6.36 2.34
CA LEU A 297 -20.71 6.02 3.75
C LEU A 297 -20.22 7.17 4.62
N ARG A 298 -21.00 7.53 5.62
CA ARG A 298 -20.61 8.52 6.62
C ARG A 298 -20.45 7.82 7.96
N VAL A 299 -19.26 7.94 8.51
CA VAL A 299 -18.92 7.40 9.83
C VAL A 299 -18.61 8.54 10.76
N ARG A 300 -19.21 8.53 11.93
CA ARG A 300 -18.81 9.43 13.01
C ARG A 300 -17.52 8.89 13.60
N ALA A 301 -16.46 9.68 13.57
CA ALA A 301 -15.21 9.31 14.22
C ALA A 301 -15.51 9.02 15.71
N PRO A 302 -14.93 7.95 16.28
CA PRO A 302 -15.08 7.70 17.71
C PRO A 302 -14.58 8.93 18.46
N GLN A 303 -15.37 9.43 19.39
CA GLN A 303 -14.84 10.33 20.40
C GLN A 303 -13.89 9.49 21.22
N SER A 304 -12.60 9.87 21.28
CA SER A 304 -11.62 9.18 22.10
C SER A 304 -12.23 8.94 23.48
N ALA A 305 -12.34 7.70 23.90
CA ALA A 305 -12.89 7.30 25.18
C ALA A 305 -11.97 7.68 26.37
N CYS A 306 -10.90 8.41 26.12
CA CYS A 306 -10.05 9.03 27.13
C CYS A 306 -10.62 10.38 27.55
N SER A 307 -11.70 10.37 28.29
CA SER A 307 -11.84 11.35 29.36
C SER A 307 -10.61 11.23 30.29
N PRO A 308 -10.01 12.34 30.77
CA PRO A 308 -8.88 12.25 31.68
C PRO A 308 -9.29 11.35 32.83
N SER A 309 -8.63 10.21 32.96
CA SER A 309 -8.83 9.30 34.08
C SER A 309 -8.65 10.10 35.33
N GLU A 310 -9.67 10.12 36.19
CA GLU A 310 -9.51 10.55 37.57
C GLU A 310 -8.24 9.91 38.13
N PRO A 311 -7.38 10.67 38.82
CA PRO A 311 -6.18 10.13 39.40
C PRO A 311 -6.54 8.93 40.26
N ALA A 312 -5.98 7.78 39.97
CA ALA A 312 -6.20 6.55 40.70
C ALA A 312 -6.11 6.85 42.20
N ARG A 313 -7.22 6.67 42.92
CA ARG A 313 -7.24 6.70 44.37
C ARG A 313 -6.19 5.71 44.84
N ARG A 314 -5.14 6.23 45.51
CA ARG A 314 -4.19 5.40 46.24
C ARG A 314 -5.01 4.56 47.24
N VAL A 315 -5.11 3.29 46.97
CA VAL A 315 -5.56 2.32 47.97
C VAL A 315 -4.45 2.29 49.02
N GLY A 316 -4.72 2.90 50.12
CA GLY A 316 -3.86 2.83 51.30
C GLY A 316 -3.69 1.36 51.69
N ARG A 317 -2.47 0.90 51.74
CA ARG A 317 -2.12 -0.34 52.41
C ARG A 317 -2.07 -0.02 53.91
N ASP A 318 -3.18 -0.20 54.58
CA ASP A 318 -3.18 -0.48 56.00
C ASP A 318 -3.38 -1.98 56.17
N SER A 319 -2.32 -2.65 56.52
CA SER A 319 -2.35 -3.99 57.12
C SER A 319 -1.54 -3.94 58.39
N PRO A 320 -2.14 -4.16 59.55
CA PRO A 320 -1.40 -4.46 60.75
C PRO A 320 -1.14 -5.97 60.85
N LEU A 321 0.04 -6.32 61.34
CA LEU A 321 0.56 -7.60 61.84
C LEU A 321 0.95 -8.64 60.79
#